data_32cd65d73183c24ff5da67fba8cb0c3a
#
_entry.id   32cd65d73183c24ff5da67fba8cb0c3a
#
_cell.length_a   1.000
_cell.length_b   1.000
_cell.length_c   1.000
_cell.angle_alpha   90.00
_cell.angle_beta   90.00
_cell.angle_gamma   90.00
#
_symmetry.space_group_name_H-M   'P 1'
#
loop_
_entity.id
_entity.type
_entity.pdbx_description
1 polymer ?
#
loop_
_entity_poly.entity_id
_entity_poly.type
_entity_poly.pdbx_seq_one_letter_code
_entity_poly.pdbx_strand_id
1 'polypeptide(L)'
;RLSLVGSEMCIRDSSNTIRYNRLDFLADGRIATVTLGHSYDGTRERQRILVLSRMDAADVQQKTELTLACFSLDYNLRSQIVKFNQTSTDCRIVVRDYAEYADGEDYYAGLTVFNTEVLAGKIPDLIVGNMMLPIRQYAARGMLENLWPYFDADPDYSRDKLMTRPVEAAQVDGKLYQLPINFGITTAVGLGRIVGDYTTWTLADVKNALSKLPEGAMVFNQYYTQSEMLMYCVAMNAKDFMDWQNGTCNFDSDE
;
A
#
# COMPACT_ATOMS: atom_id res chain seq x y z
N ARG A 1 -33.80 -8.15 -4.33
CA ARG A 1 -32.76 -7.54 -3.46
C ARG A 1 -32.93 -8.14 -2.07
N LEU A 2 -32.18 -9.17 -1.75
CA LEU A 2 -32.02 -9.61 -0.38
C LEU A 2 -31.12 -8.56 0.31
N SER A 3 -31.68 -7.77 1.20
CA SER A 3 -30.93 -6.94 2.12
C SER A 3 -30.29 -7.89 3.13
N LEU A 4 -29.05 -8.25 2.89
CA LEU A 4 -28.24 -9.06 3.77
C LEU A 4 -27.47 -8.12 4.72
N VAL A 5 -28.22 -7.35 5.52
CA VAL A 5 -27.63 -6.55 6.60
C VAL A 5 -26.92 -7.53 7.54
N GLY A 6 -25.60 -7.46 7.58
CA GLY A 6 -24.73 -8.36 8.34
C GLY A 6 -24.05 -9.47 7.53
N SER A 7 -24.60 -9.92 6.41
CA SER A 7 -24.04 -11.03 5.64
C SER A 7 -23.12 -10.59 4.50
N GLU A 8 -23.24 -9.39 3.96
CA GLU A 8 -22.28 -8.86 2.98
C GLU A 8 -20.88 -8.71 3.60
N MET A 9 -20.79 -8.28 4.86
CA MET A 9 -19.50 -8.19 5.55
C MET A 9 -18.90 -9.59 5.78
N CYS A 10 -19.69 -10.57 6.24
CA CYS A 10 -19.19 -11.93 6.44
C CYS A 10 -18.73 -12.60 5.13
N ILE A 11 -19.37 -12.33 4.00
CA ILE A 11 -18.96 -12.85 2.70
C ILE A 11 -17.70 -12.15 2.22
N ARG A 12 -17.60 -10.83 2.35
CA ARG A 12 -16.41 -10.05 1.97
C ARG A 12 -15.20 -10.42 2.81
N ASP A 13 -15.40 -10.70 4.09
CA ASP A 13 -14.31 -11.05 5.02
C ASP A 13 -13.88 -12.51 4.90
N SER A 14 -14.67 -13.37 4.25
CA SER A 14 -14.37 -14.81 4.14
C SER A 14 -13.76 -15.21 2.80
N SER A 15 -13.76 -14.35 1.77
CA SER A 15 -13.16 -14.69 0.48
C SER A 15 -12.85 -13.46 -0.38
N ASN A 16 -11.63 -13.40 -0.91
CA ASN A 16 -11.22 -12.40 -1.89
C ASN A 16 -11.89 -12.54 -3.26
N THR A 17 -12.36 -13.73 -3.58
CA THR A 17 -12.76 -14.08 -4.95
C THR A 17 -14.26 -14.02 -5.15
N ILE A 18 -15.06 -14.06 -4.08
CA ILE A 18 -16.52 -14.03 -4.18
C ILE A 18 -17.03 -12.73 -4.83
N ARG A 19 -16.35 -11.60 -4.62
CA ARG A 19 -16.74 -10.29 -5.20
C ARG A 19 -16.83 -10.30 -6.74
N TYR A 20 -16.08 -11.16 -7.40
CA TYR A 20 -15.94 -11.19 -8.86
C TYR A 20 -16.64 -12.38 -9.52
N ASN A 21 -17.21 -13.29 -8.72
CA ASN A 21 -17.79 -14.53 -9.22
C ASN A 21 -19.31 -14.51 -9.13
N ARG A 22 -19.92 -15.23 -10.03
CA ARG A 22 -21.35 -15.46 -10.01
C ARG A 22 -21.74 -16.24 -8.75
N LEU A 23 -22.83 -15.81 -8.12
CA LEU A 23 -23.47 -16.50 -7.02
C LEU A 23 -24.73 -17.18 -7.55
N ASP A 24 -24.85 -18.48 -7.32
CA ASP A 24 -26.03 -19.26 -7.69
C ASP A 24 -26.73 -19.78 -6.41
N PHE A 25 -28.04 -19.69 -6.40
CA PHE A 25 -28.86 -20.22 -5.28
C PHE A 25 -29.17 -21.69 -5.52
N LEU A 26 -28.90 -22.53 -4.51
CA LEU A 26 -29.25 -23.91 -4.50
C LEU A 26 -30.71 -24.08 -4.09
N ALA A 27 -31.33 -25.23 -4.45
CA ALA A 27 -32.72 -25.52 -4.15
C ALA A 27 -33.04 -25.54 -2.64
N ASP A 28 -32.05 -25.77 -1.80
CA ASP A 28 -32.14 -25.77 -0.33
C ASP A 28 -31.87 -24.39 0.31
N GLY A 29 -31.75 -23.34 -0.49
CA GLY A 29 -31.52 -21.96 -0.02
C GLY A 29 -30.05 -21.61 0.28
N ARG A 30 -29.12 -22.55 0.12
CA ARG A 30 -27.69 -22.27 0.21
C ARG A 30 -27.23 -21.52 -1.03
N ILE A 31 -26.09 -20.85 -0.91
CA ILE A 31 -25.46 -20.11 -2.02
C ILE A 31 -24.21 -20.86 -2.45
N ALA A 32 -24.06 -21.11 -3.75
CA ALA A 32 -22.87 -21.69 -4.33
C ALA A 32 -22.11 -20.67 -5.19
N THR A 33 -20.80 -20.71 -5.14
CA THR A 33 -19.92 -19.95 -6.03
C THR A 33 -18.62 -20.70 -6.32
N VAL A 34 -17.98 -20.35 -7.41
CA VAL A 34 -16.66 -20.90 -7.77
C VAL A 34 -15.60 -19.86 -7.41
N THR A 35 -14.59 -20.27 -6.68
CA THR A 35 -13.42 -19.41 -6.43
C THR A 35 -12.28 -19.79 -7.36
N LEU A 36 -11.70 -18.79 -7.99
CA LEU A 36 -10.44 -18.91 -8.76
C LEU A 36 -9.32 -18.48 -7.84
N GLY A 37 -8.46 -19.39 -7.42
CA GLY A 37 -7.24 -19.06 -6.74
C GLY A 37 -6.22 -18.53 -7.76
N HIS A 38 -5.52 -17.46 -7.41
CA HIS A 38 -4.32 -17.02 -8.10
C HIS A 38 -3.13 -17.30 -7.19
N SER A 39 -2.28 -18.24 -7.59
CA SER A 39 -1.01 -18.45 -6.93
C SER A 39 0.06 -17.62 -7.63
N TYR A 40 0.79 -16.81 -6.86
CA TYR A 40 1.92 -16.01 -7.36
C TYR A 40 3.17 -16.84 -7.66
N ASP A 41 3.24 -18.07 -7.17
CA ASP A 41 4.38 -18.98 -7.34
C ASP A 41 4.30 -19.84 -8.62
N GLY A 42 3.31 -19.56 -9.49
CA GLY A 42 3.10 -20.32 -10.73
C GLY A 42 2.43 -21.68 -10.53
N THR A 43 2.07 -22.05 -9.30
CA THR A 43 1.25 -23.24 -9.07
C THR A 43 -0.20 -22.94 -9.47
N ARG A 44 -0.80 -23.83 -10.26
CA ARG A 44 -2.22 -23.70 -10.62
C ARG A 44 -3.05 -23.92 -9.37
N GLU A 45 -3.60 -22.86 -8.78
CA GLU A 45 -4.62 -23.03 -7.76
C GLU A 45 -5.83 -23.74 -8.36
N ARG A 46 -6.28 -24.73 -7.62
CA ARG A 46 -7.47 -25.50 -8.03
C ARG A 46 -8.71 -24.61 -7.84
N GLN A 47 -9.57 -24.61 -8.84
CA GLN A 47 -10.91 -24.07 -8.68
C GLN A 47 -11.60 -24.79 -7.51
N ARG A 48 -12.23 -24.04 -6.63
CA ARG A 48 -12.99 -24.58 -5.51
C ARG A 48 -14.43 -24.13 -5.64
N ILE A 49 -15.34 -25.04 -5.39
CA ILE A 49 -16.75 -24.70 -5.21
C ILE A 49 -16.93 -24.39 -3.73
N LEU A 50 -17.36 -23.18 -3.42
CA LEU A 50 -17.78 -22.78 -2.09
C LEU A 50 -19.30 -22.90 -2.01
N VAL A 51 -19.76 -23.53 -0.95
CA VAL A 51 -21.19 -23.58 -0.61
C VAL A 51 -21.36 -22.87 0.73
N LEU A 52 -22.10 -21.77 0.72
CA LEU A 52 -22.38 -20.95 1.87
C LEU A 52 -23.75 -21.27 2.42
N SER A 53 -23.84 -21.60 3.69
CA SER A 53 -25.08 -21.76 4.42
C SER A 53 -25.35 -20.56 5.30
N ARG A 54 -26.62 -20.24 5.51
CA ARG A 54 -27.03 -19.23 6.47
C ARG A 54 -26.76 -19.76 7.88
N MET A 55 -26.12 -18.92 8.69
CA MET A 55 -25.91 -19.17 10.11
C MET A 55 -26.86 -18.26 10.91
N ASP A 56 -27.36 -18.74 12.02
CA ASP A 56 -28.14 -17.88 12.93
C ASP A 56 -27.21 -16.81 13.51
N ALA A 57 -27.72 -15.59 13.66
CA ALA A 57 -26.94 -14.49 14.21
C ALA A 57 -26.47 -14.78 15.66
N ALA A 58 -27.20 -15.59 16.40
CA ALA A 58 -26.84 -16.03 17.74
C ALA A 58 -25.63 -16.97 17.77
N ASP A 59 -25.41 -17.71 16.66
CA ASP A 59 -24.30 -18.66 16.53
C ASP A 59 -23.02 -18.01 15.97
N VAL A 60 -23.10 -16.74 15.54
CA VAL A 60 -21.94 -16.01 15.05
C VAL A 60 -21.07 -15.57 16.21
N GLN A 61 -19.84 -16.05 16.26
CA GLN A 61 -18.86 -15.62 17.26
C GLN A 61 -18.66 -14.10 17.20
N GLN A 62 -18.94 -13.44 18.32
CA GLN A 62 -18.71 -12.00 18.46
C GLN A 62 -17.18 -11.75 18.54
N LYS A 63 -16.65 -10.98 17.61
CA LYS A 63 -15.25 -10.56 17.59
C LYS A 63 -15.17 -9.06 17.71
N THR A 64 -14.13 -8.56 18.36
CA THR A 64 -13.82 -7.13 18.35
C THR A 64 -13.51 -6.67 16.93
N GLU A 65 -14.19 -5.64 16.47
CA GLU A 65 -13.92 -5.06 15.16
C GLU A 65 -12.75 -4.08 15.23
N LEU A 66 -11.76 -4.30 14.35
CA LEU A 66 -10.65 -3.38 14.10
C LEU A 66 -10.89 -2.74 12.73
N THR A 67 -11.06 -1.43 12.72
CA THR A 67 -11.30 -0.67 11.49
C THR A 67 -9.99 -0.41 10.76
N LEU A 68 -9.88 -0.83 9.50
CA LEU A 68 -8.74 -0.54 8.63
C LEU A 68 -9.15 0.44 7.54
N ALA A 69 -8.58 1.64 7.57
CA ALA A 69 -8.74 2.63 6.51
C ALA A 69 -7.73 2.39 5.38
N CYS A 70 -8.19 2.45 4.14
CA CYS A 70 -7.33 2.36 2.95
C CYS A 70 -7.88 3.25 1.82
N PHE A 71 -7.03 3.44 0.80
CA PHE A 71 -7.36 4.16 -0.44
C PHE A 71 -7.00 3.23 -1.61
N SER A 72 -7.87 2.32 -1.93
CA SER A 72 -7.66 1.18 -2.82
C SER A 72 -6.81 0.07 -2.19
N LEU A 73 -7.49 -0.93 -1.65
CA LEU A 73 -6.82 -2.04 -0.98
C LEU A 73 -6.19 -3.01 -1.99
N ASP A 74 -4.89 -3.21 -1.86
CA ASP A 74 -4.13 -4.18 -2.63
C ASP A 74 -4.66 -5.62 -2.44
N TYR A 75 -4.60 -6.44 -3.50
CA TYR A 75 -5.10 -7.81 -3.49
C TYR A 75 -4.39 -8.70 -2.46
N ASN A 76 -3.06 -8.57 -2.32
CA ASN A 76 -2.29 -9.41 -1.40
C ASN A 76 -2.63 -9.07 0.05
N LEU A 77 -2.72 -7.78 0.37
CA LEU A 77 -3.10 -7.32 1.71
C LEU A 77 -4.54 -7.76 2.03
N ARG A 78 -5.46 -7.65 1.07
CA ARG A 78 -6.82 -8.17 1.22
C ARG A 78 -6.82 -9.68 1.53
N SER A 79 -5.98 -10.46 0.86
CA SER A 79 -5.85 -11.90 1.11
C SER A 79 -5.37 -12.19 2.53
N GLN A 80 -4.42 -11.41 3.04
CA GLN A 80 -3.95 -11.55 4.42
C GLN A 80 -5.03 -11.17 5.44
N ILE A 81 -5.80 -10.10 5.19
CA ILE A 81 -6.93 -9.70 6.04
C ILE A 81 -7.98 -10.82 6.09
N VAL A 82 -8.34 -11.40 4.95
CA VAL A 82 -9.28 -12.53 4.90
C VAL A 82 -8.74 -13.71 5.72
N LYS A 83 -7.46 -14.05 5.55
CA LYS A 83 -6.82 -15.13 6.33
C LYS A 83 -6.86 -14.82 7.83
N PHE A 84 -6.51 -13.59 8.22
CA PHE A 84 -6.57 -13.15 9.60
C PHE A 84 -7.98 -13.28 10.17
N ASN A 85 -8.99 -12.77 9.47
CA ASN A 85 -10.39 -12.82 9.92
C ASN A 85 -10.93 -14.25 10.06
N GLN A 86 -10.40 -15.20 9.27
CA GLN A 86 -10.73 -16.61 9.36
C GLN A 86 -10.07 -17.32 10.54
N THR A 87 -8.85 -16.91 10.90
CA THR A 87 -8.04 -17.61 11.91
C THR A 87 -8.06 -16.95 13.28
N SER A 88 -8.25 -15.64 13.36
CA SER A 88 -8.35 -14.92 14.64
C SER A 88 -9.64 -15.31 15.38
N THR A 89 -9.54 -15.54 16.69
CA THR A 89 -10.67 -15.86 17.57
C THR A 89 -11.27 -14.61 18.22
N ASP A 90 -10.49 -13.55 18.42
CA ASP A 90 -10.83 -12.45 19.32
C ASP A 90 -11.22 -11.18 18.56
N CYS A 91 -10.65 -10.96 17.39
CA CYS A 91 -10.92 -9.77 16.60
C CYS A 91 -11.05 -10.07 15.10
N ARG A 92 -11.61 -9.10 14.38
CA ARG A 92 -11.68 -9.10 12.91
C ARG A 92 -11.38 -7.72 12.36
N ILE A 93 -10.75 -7.66 11.20
CA ILE A 93 -10.47 -6.42 10.48
C ILE A 93 -11.64 -6.10 9.56
N VAL A 94 -12.20 -4.91 9.71
CA VAL A 94 -13.26 -4.35 8.86
C VAL A 94 -12.63 -3.28 7.98
N VAL A 95 -12.63 -3.51 6.67
CA VAL A 95 -12.00 -2.59 5.70
C VAL A 95 -12.96 -1.47 5.35
N ARG A 96 -12.47 -0.23 5.46
CA ARG A 96 -13.10 0.98 4.98
C ARG A 96 -12.27 1.58 3.85
N ASP A 97 -12.73 1.38 2.63
CA ASP A 97 -12.02 1.82 1.43
C ASP A 97 -12.51 3.20 0.98
N TYR A 98 -11.69 4.22 1.23
CA TYR A 98 -12.00 5.60 0.87
C TYR A 98 -11.86 5.88 -0.63
N ALA A 99 -11.26 4.96 -1.41
CA ALA A 99 -11.28 5.08 -2.88
C ALA A 99 -12.71 5.01 -3.46
N GLU A 100 -13.68 4.47 -2.71
CA GLU A 100 -15.09 4.42 -3.13
C GLU A 100 -15.73 5.82 -3.24
N TYR A 101 -15.13 6.86 -2.62
CA TYR A 101 -15.57 8.24 -2.70
C TYR A 101 -14.97 9.01 -3.87
N ALA A 102 -13.92 8.47 -4.52
CA ALA A 102 -13.34 9.09 -5.71
C ALA A 102 -14.33 9.01 -6.88
N ASP A 103 -14.51 10.10 -7.57
CA ASP A 103 -15.24 10.15 -8.84
C ASP A 103 -14.27 10.52 -9.99
N GLY A 104 -14.76 10.59 -11.20
CA GLY A 104 -13.93 10.90 -12.36
C GLY A 104 -13.36 12.32 -12.38
N GLU A 105 -13.83 13.22 -11.52
CA GLU A 105 -13.44 14.62 -11.44
C GLU A 105 -12.56 14.91 -10.21
N ASP A 106 -12.81 14.22 -9.10
CA ASP A 106 -12.04 14.39 -7.85
C ASP A 106 -11.45 13.06 -7.32
N TYR A 107 -10.20 12.82 -7.70
CA TYR A 107 -9.44 11.68 -7.20
C TYR A 107 -9.15 11.76 -5.70
N TYR A 108 -9.16 12.98 -5.11
CA TYR A 108 -8.85 13.22 -3.70
C TYR A 108 -10.07 13.26 -2.79
N ALA A 109 -11.27 13.08 -3.30
CA ALA A 109 -12.50 13.12 -2.51
C ALA A 109 -12.46 12.16 -1.31
N GLY A 110 -11.91 10.96 -1.50
CA GLY A 110 -11.72 9.99 -0.43
C GLY A 110 -10.84 10.50 0.71
N LEU A 111 -9.75 11.22 0.40
CA LEU A 111 -8.88 11.82 1.40
C LEU A 111 -9.60 12.93 2.18
N THR A 112 -10.43 13.71 1.53
CA THR A 112 -11.25 14.75 2.16
C THR A 112 -12.23 14.14 3.16
N VAL A 113 -12.93 13.06 2.76
CA VAL A 113 -13.84 12.33 3.64
C VAL A 113 -13.08 11.74 4.83
N PHE A 114 -11.96 11.06 4.59
CA PHE A 114 -11.12 10.50 5.65
C PHE A 114 -10.69 11.56 6.67
N ASN A 115 -10.13 12.68 6.21
CA ASN A 115 -9.70 13.76 7.10
C ASN A 115 -10.86 14.34 7.92
N THR A 116 -12.04 14.50 7.30
CA THR A 116 -13.24 14.98 7.99
C THR A 116 -13.65 14.03 9.10
N GLU A 117 -13.60 12.73 8.86
CA GLU A 117 -13.95 11.72 9.85
C GLU A 117 -12.95 11.64 11.00
N VAL A 118 -11.65 11.71 10.69
CA VAL A 118 -10.59 11.77 11.69
C VAL A 118 -10.76 13.00 12.59
N LEU A 119 -11.06 14.17 12.00
CA LEU A 119 -11.35 15.39 12.76
C LEU A 119 -12.62 15.28 13.63
N ALA A 120 -13.59 14.49 13.19
CA ALA A 120 -14.81 14.18 13.95
C ALA A 120 -14.60 13.09 15.03
N GLY A 121 -13.36 12.63 15.23
CA GLY A 121 -13.02 11.61 16.24
C GLY A 121 -13.25 10.16 15.77
N LYS A 122 -13.58 9.94 14.50
CA LYS A 122 -13.70 8.59 13.92
C LYS A 122 -12.33 8.12 13.42
N ILE A 123 -11.46 7.81 14.36
CA ILE A 123 -10.09 7.39 14.07
C ILE A 123 -10.09 5.88 13.83
N PRO A 124 -9.57 5.39 12.69
CA PRO A 124 -9.44 3.96 12.45
C PRO A 124 -8.34 3.35 13.32
N ASP A 125 -8.44 2.05 13.62
CA ASP A 125 -7.42 1.31 14.37
C ASP A 125 -6.18 1.06 13.53
N LEU A 126 -6.34 0.87 12.23
CA LEU A 126 -5.28 0.59 11.27
C LEU A 126 -5.42 1.49 10.03
N ILE A 127 -4.30 1.90 9.47
CA ILE A 127 -4.27 2.71 8.23
C ILE A 127 -3.30 2.06 7.24
N VAL A 128 -3.75 1.84 6.02
CA VAL A 128 -2.84 1.53 4.90
C VAL A 128 -2.29 2.84 4.36
N GLY A 129 -1.00 3.08 4.61
CA GLY A 129 -0.30 4.28 4.14
C GLY A 129 -0.25 4.33 2.61
N ASN A 130 -0.37 5.53 2.07
CA ASN A 130 -0.10 5.84 0.69
C ASN A 130 0.62 7.19 0.58
N MET A 131 1.02 7.59 -0.63
CA MET A 131 1.77 8.84 -0.85
C MET A 131 0.97 10.11 -0.51
N MET A 132 -0.35 10.02 -0.37
CA MET A 132 -1.22 11.16 -0.05
C MET A 132 -1.33 11.43 1.45
N LEU A 133 -0.97 10.46 2.29
CA LEU A 133 -1.10 10.59 3.74
C LEU A 133 0.15 11.22 4.36
N PRO A 134 0.01 12.30 5.12
CA PRO A 134 1.14 12.99 5.77
C PRO A 134 1.59 12.25 7.04
N ILE A 135 2.12 11.03 6.89
CA ILE A 135 2.49 10.13 7.99
C ILE A 135 3.41 10.81 9.02
N ARG A 136 4.39 11.62 8.55
CA ARG A 136 5.27 12.36 9.46
C ARG A 136 4.51 13.36 10.33
N GLN A 137 3.51 14.04 9.77
CA GLN A 137 2.68 14.97 10.53
C GLN A 137 1.78 14.24 11.54
N TYR A 138 1.24 13.09 11.15
CA TYR A 138 0.45 12.26 12.07
C TYR A 138 1.32 11.74 13.22
N ALA A 139 2.54 11.28 12.94
CA ALA A 139 3.50 10.86 13.95
C ALA A 139 3.87 12.01 14.90
N ALA A 140 4.17 13.20 14.37
CA ALA A 140 4.51 14.39 15.16
C ALA A 140 3.36 14.85 16.08
N ARG A 141 2.11 14.59 15.70
CA ARG A 141 0.92 14.89 16.49
C ARG A 141 0.53 13.77 17.47
N GLY A 142 1.32 12.69 17.54
CA GLY A 142 1.02 11.56 18.40
C GLY A 142 -0.22 10.75 17.99
N MET A 143 -0.58 10.80 16.70
CA MET A 143 -1.73 10.07 16.16
C MET A 143 -1.39 8.63 15.75
N LEU A 144 -0.11 8.30 15.69
CA LEU A 144 0.38 6.98 15.29
C LEU A 144 1.16 6.34 16.43
N GLU A 145 0.99 5.03 16.57
CA GLU A 145 1.69 4.23 17.57
C GLU A 145 3.08 3.82 17.06
N ASN A 146 4.08 3.81 17.95
CA ASN A 146 5.39 3.28 17.63
C ASN A 146 5.37 1.75 17.57
N LEU A 147 5.68 1.18 16.43
CA LEU A 147 5.59 -0.26 16.20
C LEU A 147 6.77 -1.07 16.77
N TRP A 148 7.90 -0.44 17.10
CA TRP A 148 9.07 -1.15 17.60
C TRP A 148 8.82 -2.01 18.83
N PRO A 149 8.10 -1.55 19.87
CA PRO A 149 7.85 -2.38 21.05
C PRO A 149 7.09 -3.67 20.73
N TYR A 150 6.23 -3.66 19.72
CA TYR A 150 5.49 -4.85 19.30
C TYR A 150 6.39 -5.85 18.56
N PHE A 151 7.29 -5.37 17.69
CA PHE A 151 8.29 -6.20 17.05
C PHE A 151 9.27 -6.81 18.03
N ASP A 152 9.72 -6.05 19.02
CA ASP A 152 10.67 -6.49 20.02
C ASP A 152 10.07 -7.55 20.98
N ALA A 153 8.74 -7.54 21.14
CA ALA A 153 8.02 -8.49 21.98
C ALA A 153 7.58 -9.77 21.24
N ASP A 154 7.59 -9.77 19.90
CA ASP A 154 7.14 -10.90 19.09
C ASP A 154 8.27 -11.93 18.88
N PRO A 155 8.08 -13.20 19.27
CA PRO A 155 9.12 -14.23 19.12
C PRO A 155 9.39 -14.63 17.67
N ASP A 156 8.42 -14.43 16.77
CA ASP A 156 8.51 -14.84 15.37
C ASP A 156 9.10 -13.75 14.48
N TYR A 157 9.06 -12.50 14.92
CA TYR A 157 9.56 -11.33 14.20
C TYR A 157 10.66 -10.63 14.99
N SER A 158 11.79 -10.34 14.33
CA SER A 158 12.89 -9.58 14.89
C SER A 158 13.40 -8.56 13.90
N ARG A 159 14.04 -7.50 14.39
CA ARG A 159 14.50 -6.38 13.54
C ARG A 159 15.49 -6.79 12.47
N ASP A 160 16.31 -7.81 12.75
CA ASP A 160 17.31 -8.37 11.83
C ASP A 160 16.69 -9.12 10.64
N LYS A 161 15.42 -9.53 10.74
CA LYS A 161 14.66 -10.14 9.62
C LYS A 161 14.06 -9.10 8.67
N LEU A 162 14.06 -7.83 9.06
CA LEU A 162 13.54 -6.76 8.25
C LEU A 162 14.62 -6.20 7.31
N MET A 163 14.21 -5.72 6.15
CA MET A 163 15.13 -5.03 5.24
C MET A 163 15.53 -3.68 5.84
N THR A 164 16.79 -3.54 6.22
CA THR A 164 17.29 -2.38 6.98
C THR A 164 16.96 -1.05 6.32
N ARG A 165 17.32 -0.87 5.05
CA ARG A 165 17.17 0.43 4.37
C ARG A 165 15.73 0.93 4.21
N PRO A 166 14.76 0.09 3.73
CA PRO A 166 13.37 0.51 3.67
C PRO A 166 12.78 0.87 5.03
N VAL A 167 13.17 0.10 6.07
CA VAL A 167 12.67 0.33 7.42
C VAL A 167 13.28 1.59 8.03
N GLU A 168 14.59 1.83 7.85
CA GLU A 168 15.25 3.08 8.27
C GLU A 168 14.59 4.30 7.62
N ALA A 169 14.27 4.22 6.32
CA ALA A 169 13.58 5.30 5.60
C ALA A 169 12.15 5.57 6.09
N ALA A 170 11.49 4.55 6.68
CA ALA A 170 10.14 4.66 7.23
C ALA A 170 10.12 5.19 8.67
N GLN A 171 11.27 5.31 9.34
CA GLN A 171 11.34 5.83 10.70
C GLN A 171 11.23 7.36 10.73
N VAL A 172 10.66 7.85 11.84
CA VAL A 172 10.67 9.26 12.22
C VAL A 172 11.26 9.35 13.62
N ASP A 173 12.39 10.05 13.78
CA ASP A 173 13.10 10.20 15.06
C ASP A 173 13.39 8.86 15.76
N GLY A 174 13.83 7.86 14.97
CA GLY A 174 14.15 6.52 15.45
C GLY A 174 12.96 5.63 15.83
N LYS A 175 11.74 6.11 15.65
CA LYS A 175 10.49 5.36 15.89
C LYS A 175 9.89 4.88 14.59
N LEU A 176 9.34 3.68 14.59
CA LEU A 176 8.67 3.10 13.43
C LEU A 176 7.17 3.32 13.55
N TYR A 177 6.61 4.18 12.71
CA TYR A 177 5.17 4.48 12.69
C TYR A 177 4.44 3.83 11.53
N GLN A 178 5.17 3.27 10.60
CA GLN A 178 4.63 2.52 9.46
C GLN A 178 5.57 1.38 9.08
N LEU A 179 5.00 0.25 8.69
CA LEU A 179 5.76 -0.86 8.14
C LEU A 179 5.66 -0.82 6.60
N PRO A 180 6.78 -0.63 5.88
CA PRO A 180 6.77 -0.71 4.43
C PRO A 180 6.54 -2.16 4.00
N ILE A 181 5.44 -2.42 3.31
CA ILE A 181 5.10 -3.75 2.76
C ILE A 181 5.75 -4.01 1.40
N ASN A 182 6.15 -2.94 0.72
CA ASN A 182 6.90 -2.97 -0.53
C ASN A 182 7.78 -1.73 -0.64
N PHE A 183 8.73 -1.76 -1.55
CA PHE A 183 9.52 -0.60 -1.93
C PHE A 183 9.86 -0.67 -3.41
N GLY A 184 10.05 0.50 -4.01
CA GLY A 184 10.53 0.64 -5.38
C GLY A 184 11.95 1.18 -5.41
N ILE A 185 12.72 0.76 -6.41
CA ILE A 185 14.03 1.33 -6.70
C ILE A 185 13.90 2.10 -8.01
N THR A 186 14.07 3.42 -7.94
CA THR A 186 14.17 4.25 -9.13
C THR A 186 15.63 4.29 -9.54
N THR A 187 15.94 3.75 -10.71
CA THR A 187 17.31 3.69 -11.24
C THR A 187 17.31 3.75 -12.75
N ALA A 188 18.44 4.14 -13.31
CA ALA A 188 18.69 4.07 -14.75
C ALA A 188 19.27 2.67 -15.09
N VAL A 189 18.70 2.01 -16.09
CA VAL A 189 19.17 0.72 -16.59
C VAL A 189 19.50 0.89 -18.07
N GLY A 190 20.67 0.43 -18.47
CA GLY A 190 21.09 0.51 -19.87
C GLY A 190 22.18 -0.49 -20.22
N LEU A 191 22.52 -0.55 -21.50
CA LEU A 191 23.62 -1.39 -21.96
C LEU A 191 24.96 -0.83 -21.46
N GLY A 192 25.78 -1.64 -20.76
CA GLY A 192 27.03 -1.20 -20.16
C GLY A 192 27.98 -0.49 -21.16
N ARG A 193 28.00 -0.90 -22.45
CA ARG A 193 28.79 -0.22 -23.48
C ARG A 193 28.36 1.23 -23.78
N ILE A 194 27.11 1.59 -23.42
CA ILE A 194 26.53 2.93 -23.61
C ILE A 194 26.63 3.71 -22.32
N VAL A 195 26.07 3.18 -21.24
CA VAL A 195 25.96 3.86 -19.96
C VAL A 195 27.27 3.86 -19.16
N GLY A 196 28.17 2.91 -19.42
CA GLY A 196 29.41 2.75 -18.65
C GLY A 196 29.18 1.98 -17.35
N ASP A 197 30.26 1.84 -16.58
CA ASP A 197 30.27 1.16 -15.26
C ASP A 197 30.45 2.25 -14.17
N TYR A 198 29.35 2.94 -13.90
CA TYR A 198 29.30 4.04 -12.93
C TYR A 198 28.40 3.70 -11.75
N THR A 199 28.80 4.10 -10.56
CA THR A 199 27.95 4.02 -9.35
C THR A 199 27.01 5.22 -9.22
N THR A 200 27.37 6.34 -9.88
CA THR A 200 26.57 7.58 -9.94
C THR A 200 26.62 8.13 -11.36
N TRP A 201 25.58 8.81 -11.78
CA TRP A 201 25.48 9.43 -13.09
C TRP A 201 25.36 10.94 -12.96
N THR A 202 26.26 11.67 -13.62
CA THR A 202 26.21 13.11 -13.75
C THR A 202 25.54 13.52 -15.07
N LEU A 203 25.18 14.78 -15.22
CA LEU A 203 24.70 15.31 -16.51
C LEU A 203 25.73 15.15 -17.65
N ALA A 204 27.02 15.17 -17.32
CA ALA A 204 28.08 14.91 -18.30
C ALA A 204 28.06 13.46 -18.78
N ASP A 205 27.80 12.51 -17.87
CA ASP A 205 27.66 11.08 -18.23
C ASP A 205 26.42 10.82 -19.08
N VAL A 206 25.31 11.50 -18.78
CA VAL A 206 24.09 11.46 -19.62
C VAL A 206 24.40 11.98 -21.03
N LYS A 207 25.08 13.13 -21.17
CA LYS A 207 25.47 13.67 -22.47
C LYS A 207 26.42 12.74 -23.23
N ASN A 208 27.37 12.11 -22.53
CA ASN A 208 28.28 11.12 -23.13
C ASN A 208 27.53 9.87 -23.58
N ALA A 209 26.56 9.37 -22.80
CA ALA A 209 25.71 8.26 -23.21
C ALA A 209 24.87 8.60 -24.45
N LEU A 210 24.29 9.80 -24.47
CA LEU A 210 23.48 10.30 -25.58
C LEU A 210 24.31 10.37 -26.89
N SER A 211 25.58 10.80 -26.83
CA SER A 211 26.46 10.88 -27.99
C SER A 211 26.80 9.52 -28.63
N LYS A 212 26.59 8.44 -27.91
CA LYS A 212 26.80 7.05 -28.40
C LYS A 212 25.54 6.44 -28.99
N LEU A 213 24.41 7.12 -28.91
CA LEU A 213 23.13 6.65 -29.43
C LEU A 213 22.89 7.18 -30.85
N PRO A 214 22.05 6.51 -31.64
CA PRO A 214 21.62 7.02 -32.94
C PRO A 214 20.93 8.38 -32.81
N GLU A 215 20.96 9.16 -33.91
CA GLU A 215 20.22 10.43 -33.96
C GLU A 215 18.73 10.20 -33.70
N GLY A 216 18.12 11.05 -32.86
CA GLY A 216 16.73 10.95 -32.44
C GLY A 216 16.48 9.96 -31.30
N ALA A 217 17.50 9.24 -30.81
CA ALA A 217 17.36 8.39 -29.64
C ALA A 217 17.20 9.21 -28.34
N MET A 218 16.43 8.66 -27.42
CA MET A 218 16.24 9.25 -26.08
C MET A 218 16.97 8.41 -25.04
N VAL A 219 17.61 9.08 -24.08
CA VAL A 219 18.28 8.40 -22.95
C VAL A 219 17.26 7.87 -21.96
N PHE A 220 16.18 8.61 -21.74
CA PHE A 220 15.11 8.25 -20.82
C PHE A 220 13.82 7.92 -21.57
N ASN A 221 12.90 7.27 -20.90
CA ASN A 221 11.60 6.92 -21.47
C ASN A 221 10.86 8.17 -21.97
N GLN A 222 10.22 8.06 -23.12
CA GLN A 222 9.43 9.13 -23.78
C GLN A 222 8.31 9.72 -22.91
N TYR A 223 7.92 9.01 -21.86
CA TYR A 223 6.89 9.50 -20.92
C TYR A 223 7.42 10.45 -19.86
N TYR A 224 8.74 10.61 -19.73
CA TYR A 224 9.29 11.60 -18.81
C TYR A 224 9.27 12.99 -19.43
N THR A 225 8.50 13.87 -18.82
CA THR A 225 8.53 15.31 -19.13
C THR A 225 9.76 15.98 -18.53
N GLN A 226 10.11 17.19 -19.00
CA GLN A 226 11.17 18.00 -18.43
C GLN A 226 10.95 18.26 -16.93
N SER A 227 9.70 18.54 -16.54
CA SER A 227 9.32 18.78 -15.13
C SER A 227 9.51 17.56 -14.25
N GLU A 228 9.14 16.37 -14.75
CA GLU A 228 9.36 15.13 -14.00
C GLU A 228 10.83 14.81 -13.84
N MET A 229 11.65 15.00 -14.89
CA MET A 229 13.09 14.83 -14.79
C MET A 229 13.73 15.80 -13.78
N LEU A 230 13.32 17.06 -13.78
CA LEU A 230 13.78 18.04 -12.79
C LEU A 230 13.40 17.60 -11.37
N MET A 231 12.13 17.15 -11.19
CA MET A 231 11.66 16.67 -9.90
C MET A 231 12.45 15.46 -9.40
N TYR A 232 12.80 14.51 -10.29
CA TYR A 232 13.65 13.37 -9.94
C TYR A 232 15.07 13.84 -9.53
N CYS A 233 15.68 14.75 -10.28
CA CYS A 233 17.01 15.29 -9.95
C CYS A 233 17.00 15.95 -8.56
N VAL A 234 16.01 16.78 -8.26
CA VAL A 234 15.86 17.43 -6.96
C VAL A 234 15.59 16.40 -5.85
N ALA A 235 14.71 15.44 -6.07
CA ALA A 235 14.38 14.43 -5.07
C ALA A 235 15.57 13.53 -4.73
N MET A 236 16.37 13.14 -5.73
CA MET A 236 17.57 12.29 -5.53
C MET A 236 18.72 13.04 -4.82
N ASN A 237 18.77 14.35 -4.94
CA ASN A 237 19.78 15.21 -4.33
C ASN A 237 19.19 16.11 -3.23
N ALA A 238 18.01 15.76 -2.70
CA ALA A 238 17.30 16.61 -1.73
C ALA A 238 18.14 17.03 -0.52
N LYS A 239 19.04 16.16 -0.06
CA LYS A 239 19.99 16.46 1.04
C LYS A 239 20.95 17.61 0.75
N ASP A 240 21.22 17.88 -0.52
CA ASP A 240 22.16 18.94 -0.93
C ASP A 240 21.43 20.30 -1.02
N PHE A 241 20.11 20.29 -1.12
CA PHE A 241 19.25 21.48 -1.22
C PHE A 241 18.41 21.75 0.02
N MET A 242 18.16 20.74 0.86
CA MET A 242 17.27 20.84 2.01
C MET A 242 17.93 20.33 3.28
N ASP A 243 17.99 21.19 4.28
CA ASP A 243 18.31 20.80 5.66
C ASP A 243 17.02 20.58 6.45
N TRP A 244 16.62 19.32 6.55
CA TRP A 244 15.40 18.92 7.24
C TRP A 244 15.46 19.14 8.76
N GLN A 245 16.67 19.18 9.34
CA GLN A 245 16.84 19.37 10.79
C GLN A 245 16.61 20.83 11.18
N ASN A 246 17.13 21.75 10.37
CA ASN A 246 16.98 23.18 10.62
C ASN A 246 15.82 23.83 9.87
N GLY A 247 15.11 23.07 9.02
CA GLY A 247 14.00 23.56 8.23
C GLY A 247 14.39 24.62 7.21
N THR A 248 15.62 24.56 6.67
CA THR A 248 16.13 25.50 5.67
C THR A 248 16.30 24.83 4.31
N CYS A 249 16.28 25.63 3.24
CA CYS A 249 16.57 25.18 1.88
C CYS A 249 17.49 26.17 1.17
N ASN A 250 18.19 25.67 0.13
CA ASN A 250 19.18 26.42 -0.65
C ASN A 250 18.91 26.20 -2.15
N PHE A 251 17.70 26.56 -2.61
CA PHE A 251 17.33 26.44 -4.03
C PHE A 251 17.74 27.66 -4.87
N ASP A 252 18.22 28.70 -4.25
CA ASP A 252 18.65 29.99 -4.84
C ASP A 252 20.17 30.13 -4.90
N SER A 253 20.92 29.04 -4.68
CA SER A 253 22.38 29.03 -4.86
C SER A 253 22.74 28.91 -6.34
N ASP A 254 23.91 29.43 -6.70
CA ASP A 254 24.48 29.38 -8.05
C ASP A 254 25.07 27.97 -8.41
N GLU A 255 24.90 26.96 -7.55
CA GLU A 255 25.39 25.57 -7.75
C GLU A 255 24.41 24.66 -8.47
#